data_3e9ecbbf3081a3367231abf8e560ff5f
#
_entry.id   3e9ecbbf3081a3367231abf8e560ff5f
#
_cell.length_a   1.000
_cell.length_b   1.000
_cell.length_c   1.000
_cell.angle_alpha   90.00
_cell.angle_beta   90.00
_cell.angle_gamma   90.00
#
_symmetry.space_group_name_H-M   'P 1'
#
loop_
_entity.id
_entity.type
_entity.pdbx_description
1 polymer ?
#
loop_
_entity_poly.entity_id
_entity_poly.type
_entity_poly.pdbx_seq_one_letter_code
_entity_poly.pdbx_strand_id
1 'polypeptide(L)'
;KLKFDRLNELGLNESESKLFKNEVQSTKFKRLRFSRIDLVDSESINLLFKQEQFEVVCNLAAQAGVRYSIENPKAYIDSNISGFLNILEGCRNHKVKHLVYASSSSVYGENKKVPFETTDNVDHPISLYAATKKSNELMAHTYGHLYGFKTTGLRFFTVYGPWGRPDMAYYLFTEAISNDQPIKVFNNGQMERDFTYIDDI
;
A
#
# COMPACT_ATOMS: atom_id res chain seq x y z
N LYS A 1 -10.14 -8.77 12.53
CA LYS A 1 -10.81 -7.80 13.39
C LYS A 1 -10.47 -6.38 12.97
N LEU A 2 -9.26 -5.87 13.15
CA LEU A 2 -8.87 -4.47 12.91
C LEU A 2 -9.33 -3.88 11.55
N LYS A 3 -9.26 -4.66 10.45
CA LYS A 3 -9.70 -4.18 9.14
C LYS A 3 -11.21 -3.84 9.12
N PHE A 4 -12.03 -4.64 9.79
CA PHE A 4 -13.47 -4.38 9.90
C PHE A 4 -13.77 -3.27 10.89
N ASP A 5 -13.01 -3.16 11.97
CA ASP A 5 -13.14 -2.04 12.91
C ASP A 5 -12.92 -0.69 12.18
N ARG A 6 -11.91 -0.62 11.29
CA ARG A 6 -11.66 0.55 10.42
C ARG A 6 -12.83 0.83 9.47
N LEU A 7 -13.43 -0.20 8.88
CA LEU A 7 -14.59 -0.03 8.00
C LEU A 7 -15.82 0.45 8.79
N ASN A 8 -16.03 -0.06 10.00
CA ASN A 8 -17.09 0.40 10.90
C ASN A 8 -16.95 1.89 11.26
N GLU A 9 -15.71 2.36 11.51
CA GLU A 9 -15.45 3.80 11.72
C GLU A 9 -15.87 4.66 10.51
N LEU A 10 -15.79 4.11 9.32
CA LEU A 10 -16.25 4.76 8.09
C LEU A 10 -17.75 4.56 7.82
N GLY A 11 -18.49 3.94 8.73
CA GLY A 11 -19.93 3.68 8.59
C GLY A 11 -20.26 2.59 7.58
N LEU A 12 -19.36 1.61 7.41
CA LEU A 12 -19.54 0.46 6.52
C LEU A 12 -19.88 -0.78 7.34
N ASN A 13 -20.98 -1.45 7.01
CA ASN A 13 -21.45 -2.61 7.73
C ASN A 13 -20.49 -3.81 7.59
N GLU A 14 -20.11 -4.44 8.71
CA GLU A 14 -19.13 -5.54 8.71
C GLU A 14 -19.62 -6.77 7.95
N SER A 15 -20.87 -7.19 8.13
CA SER A 15 -21.42 -8.39 7.50
C SER A 15 -21.48 -8.25 5.98
N GLU A 16 -21.91 -7.10 5.48
CA GLU A 16 -21.97 -6.79 4.06
C GLU A 16 -20.57 -6.62 3.46
N SER A 17 -19.64 -5.98 4.19
CA SER A 17 -18.25 -5.76 3.78
C SER A 17 -17.43 -7.06 3.72
N LYS A 18 -17.89 -8.15 4.31
CA LYS A 18 -17.28 -9.48 4.17
C LYS A 18 -17.57 -10.14 2.82
N LEU A 19 -18.63 -9.74 2.16
CA LEU A 19 -19.02 -10.33 0.88
C LEU A 19 -18.11 -9.83 -0.24
N PHE A 20 -17.60 -10.75 -1.05
CA PHE A 20 -16.82 -10.40 -2.23
C PHE A 20 -17.71 -9.77 -3.30
N LYS A 21 -17.19 -8.74 -3.98
CA LYS A 21 -17.85 -8.03 -5.08
C LYS A 21 -19.19 -7.39 -4.71
N ASN A 22 -19.50 -7.30 -3.42
CA ASN A 22 -20.66 -6.59 -2.93
C ASN A 22 -20.30 -5.13 -2.68
N GLU A 23 -21.12 -4.22 -3.18
CA GLU A 23 -20.97 -2.78 -2.91
C GLU A 23 -21.74 -2.41 -1.66
N VAL A 24 -21.08 -1.72 -0.75
CA VAL A 24 -21.63 -1.25 0.52
C VAL A 24 -21.54 0.26 0.58
N GLN A 25 -22.67 0.94 0.75
CA GLN A 25 -22.73 2.38 0.93
C GLN A 25 -22.43 2.74 2.40
N SER A 26 -21.56 3.72 2.61
CA SER A 26 -21.33 4.26 3.95
C SER A 26 -22.56 4.97 4.50
N THR A 27 -22.87 4.71 5.77
CA THR A 27 -23.93 5.42 6.53
C THR A 27 -23.47 6.78 7.06
N LYS A 28 -22.14 6.98 7.20
CA LYS A 28 -21.53 8.24 7.68
C LYS A 28 -21.19 9.21 6.53
N PHE A 29 -20.76 8.69 5.39
CA PHE A 29 -20.24 9.49 4.26
C PHE A 29 -20.98 9.17 2.97
N LYS A 30 -21.83 10.09 2.52
CA LYS A 30 -22.70 9.91 1.34
C LYS A 30 -21.96 9.57 0.04
N ARG A 31 -20.67 9.95 -0.09
CA ARG A 31 -19.86 9.71 -1.29
C ARG A 31 -18.90 8.53 -1.14
N LEU A 32 -18.94 7.80 -0.02
CA LEU A 32 -18.09 6.67 0.23
C LEU A 32 -18.85 5.37 -0.01
N ARG A 33 -18.32 4.57 -0.93
CA ARG A 33 -18.75 3.20 -1.18
C ARG A 33 -17.55 2.27 -1.01
N PHE A 34 -17.81 1.06 -0.63
CA PHE A 34 -16.79 0.04 -0.42
C PHE A 34 -17.17 -1.22 -1.19
N SER A 35 -16.20 -1.78 -1.92
CA SER A 35 -16.32 -3.10 -2.52
C SER A 35 -15.09 -3.93 -2.20
N ARG A 36 -15.29 -5.17 -1.76
CA ARG A 36 -14.20 -6.11 -1.49
C ARG A 36 -13.86 -6.88 -2.76
N ILE A 37 -12.78 -6.50 -3.40
CA ILE A 37 -12.28 -7.11 -4.63
C ILE A 37 -10.82 -7.50 -4.44
N ASP A 38 -10.39 -8.63 -5.00
CA ASP A 38 -8.99 -8.99 -5.09
C ASP A 38 -8.36 -8.31 -6.31
N LEU A 39 -7.20 -7.67 -6.14
CA LEU A 39 -6.52 -6.99 -7.26
C LEU A 39 -6.09 -7.95 -8.37
N VAL A 40 -5.89 -9.24 -8.10
CA VAL A 40 -5.56 -10.22 -9.15
C VAL A 40 -6.78 -10.63 -9.98
N ASP A 41 -7.99 -10.30 -9.56
CA ASP A 41 -9.21 -10.49 -10.33
C ASP A 41 -9.35 -9.37 -11.37
N SER A 42 -8.70 -9.54 -12.51
CA SER A 42 -8.65 -8.55 -13.59
C SER A 42 -10.03 -8.20 -14.14
N GLU A 43 -10.95 -9.16 -14.18
CA GLU A 43 -12.31 -8.93 -14.69
C GLU A 43 -13.10 -8.00 -13.76
N SER A 44 -13.06 -8.26 -12.46
CA SER A 44 -13.73 -7.42 -11.47
C SER A 44 -13.12 -6.03 -11.38
N ILE A 45 -11.80 -5.90 -11.46
CA ILE A 45 -11.12 -4.59 -11.52
C ILE A 45 -11.55 -3.84 -12.78
N ASN A 46 -11.50 -4.46 -13.96
CA ASN A 46 -11.92 -3.80 -15.20
C ASN A 46 -13.40 -3.38 -15.15
N LEU A 47 -14.28 -4.23 -14.60
CA LEU A 47 -15.69 -3.90 -14.43
C LEU A 47 -15.89 -2.68 -13.51
N LEU A 48 -15.18 -2.63 -12.38
CA LEU A 48 -15.21 -1.51 -11.45
C LEU A 48 -14.79 -0.20 -12.12
N PHE A 49 -13.66 -0.21 -12.84
CA PHE A 49 -13.21 0.97 -13.58
C PHE A 49 -14.19 1.41 -14.67
N LYS A 50 -14.81 0.45 -15.36
CA LYS A 50 -15.84 0.73 -16.37
C LYS A 50 -17.09 1.37 -15.80
N GLN A 51 -17.52 0.91 -14.62
CA GLN A 51 -18.73 1.42 -13.96
C GLN A 51 -18.51 2.81 -13.37
N GLU A 52 -17.38 3.01 -12.67
CA GLU A 52 -17.12 4.21 -11.89
C GLU A 52 -16.48 5.35 -12.67
N GLN A 53 -15.82 5.08 -13.80
CA GLN A 53 -15.14 6.06 -14.64
C GLN A 53 -14.24 7.01 -13.83
N PHE A 54 -13.36 6.45 -13.02
CA PHE A 54 -12.49 7.20 -12.14
C PHE A 54 -11.62 8.21 -12.88
N GLU A 55 -11.57 9.45 -12.42
CA GLU A 55 -10.62 10.45 -12.90
C GLU A 55 -9.24 10.31 -12.24
N VAL A 56 -9.23 9.94 -10.93
CA VAL A 56 -8.03 9.76 -10.12
C VAL A 56 -8.11 8.42 -9.41
N VAL A 57 -7.02 7.69 -9.38
CA VAL A 57 -6.88 6.42 -8.66
C VAL A 57 -5.77 6.55 -7.63
N CYS A 58 -6.05 6.14 -6.39
CA CYS A 58 -5.06 6.03 -5.32
C CYS A 58 -4.87 4.56 -4.95
N ASN A 59 -3.78 3.94 -5.37
CA ASN A 59 -3.47 2.54 -5.05
C ASN A 59 -2.54 2.43 -3.85
N LEU A 60 -3.10 2.18 -2.68
CA LEU A 60 -2.36 1.87 -1.45
C LEU A 60 -2.32 0.37 -1.14
N ALA A 61 -2.99 -0.44 -1.95
CA ALA A 61 -3.09 -1.88 -1.74
C ALA A 61 -1.80 -2.59 -2.15
N ALA A 62 -1.31 -3.45 -1.27
CA ALA A 62 -0.16 -4.32 -1.51
C ALA A 62 -0.06 -5.40 -0.43
N GLN A 63 0.66 -6.48 -0.74
CA GLN A 63 1.23 -7.32 0.30
C GLN A 63 2.46 -6.60 0.86
N ALA A 64 2.38 -6.17 2.12
CA ALA A 64 3.43 -5.42 2.80
C ALA A 64 4.24 -6.31 3.77
N GLY A 65 5.42 -5.81 4.16
CA GLY A 65 6.30 -6.47 5.12
C GLY A 65 7.49 -7.17 4.47
N VAL A 66 8.71 -6.77 4.87
CA VAL A 66 9.95 -7.32 4.31
C VAL A 66 10.13 -8.79 4.69
N ARG A 67 9.91 -9.16 5.97
CA ARG A 67 10.15 -10.52 6.46
C ARG A 67 9.23 -11.56 5.81
N TYR A 68 7.95 -11.27 5.75
CA TYR A 68 6.98 -12.18 5.15
C TYR A 68 7.22 -12.43 3.66
N SER A 69 7.94 -11.52 2.96
CA SER A 69 8.32 -11.74 1.57
C SER A 69 9.32 -12.90 1.36
N ILE A 70 10.03 -13.29 2.43
CA ILE A 70 10.92 -14.45 2.43
C ILE A 70 10.11 -15.74 2.60
N GLU A 71 9.08 -15.71 3.44
CA GLU A 71 8.25 -16.86 3.77
C GLU A 71 7.24 -17.20 2.67
N ASN A 72 6.63 -16.17 2.07
CA ASN A 72 5.61 -16.32 1.04
C ASN A 72 5.85 -15.36 -0.15
N PRO A 73 6.88 -15.60 -0.96
CA PRO A 73 7.24 -14.72 -2.08
C PRO A 73 6.14 -14.61 -3.14
N LYS A 74 5.37 -15.70 -3.37
CA LYS A 74 4.29 -15.71 -4.37
C LYS A 74 3.22 -14.66 -4.06
N ALA A 75 2.83 -14.48 -2.81
CA ALA A 75 1.84 -13.48 -2.42
C ALA A 75 2.27 -12.04 -2.80
N TYR A 76 3.58 -11.76 -2.83
CA TYR A 76 4.11 -10.47 -3.26
C TYR A 76 4.07 -10.29 -4.77
N ILE A 77 4.36 -11.34 -5.53
CA ILE A 77 4.23 -11.28 -6.99
C ILE A 77 2.75 -11.11 -7.37
N ASP A 78 1.88 -11.93 -6.83
CA ASP A 78 0.46 -11.88 -7.14
C ASP A 78 -0.14 -10.49 -6.81
N SER A 79 0.04 -10.02 -5.57
CA SER A 79 -0.56 -8.75 -5.13
C SER A 79 0.13 -7.52 -5.70
N ASN A 80 1.48 -7.47 -5.66
CA ASN A 80 2.22 -6.26 -5.94
C ASN A 80 2.59 -6.10 -7.41
N ILE A 81 2.72 -7.18 -8.15
CA ILE A 81 3.03 -7.14 -9.59
C ILE A 81 1.76 -7.36 -10.41
N SER A 82 1.15 -8.55 -10.32
CA SER A 82 -0.04 -8.88 -11.10
C SER A 82 -1.23 -7.98 -10.74
N GLY A 83 -1.49 -7.78 -9.45
CA GLY A 83 -2.54 -6.88 -8.98
C GLY A 83 -2.30 -5.43 -9.39
N PHE A 84 -1.06 -4.94 -9.31
CA PHE A 84 -0.73 -3.58 -9.74
C PHE A 84 -0.85 -3.42 -11.26
N LEU A 85 -0.50 -4.44 -12.05
CA LEU A 85 -0.72 -4.44 -13.50
C LEU A 85 -2.20 -4.27 -13.83
N ASN A 86 -3.11 -4.94 -13.12
CA ASN A 86 -4.55 -4.79 -13.34
C ASN A 86 -5.04 -3.36 -13.04
N ILE A 87 -4.47 -2.68 -12.06
CA ILE A 87 -4.74 -1.25 -11.80
C ILE A 87 -4.24 -0.38 -12.95
N LEU A 88 -3.04 -0.62 -13.47
CA LEU A 88 -2.48 0.11 -14.61
C LEU A 88 -3.32 -0.09 -15.88
N GLU A 89 -3.75 -1.33 -16.16
CA GLU A 89 -4.65 -1.62 -17.28
C GLU A 89 -6.03 -0.96 -17.10
N GLY A 90 -6.56 -0.94 -15.88
CA GLY A 90 -7.76 -0.19 -15.56
C GLY A 90 -7.59 1.32 -15.88
N CYS A 91 -6.49 1.92 -15.44
CA CYS A 91 -6.17 3.33 -15.71
C CYS A 91 -6.07 3.62 -17.22
N ARG A 92 -5.35 2.78 -17.95
CA ARG A 92 -5.17 2.91 -19.41
C ARG A 92 -6.50 2.80 -20.15
N ASN A 93 -7.27 1.74 -19.88
CA ASN A 93 -8.46 1.42 -20.66
C ASN A 93 -9.64 2.38 -20.38
N HIS A 94 -9.67 3.01 -19.19
CA HIS A 94 -10.75 3.89 -18.76
C HIS A 94 -10.35 5.36 -18.63
N LYS A 95 -9.21 5.75 -19.23
CA LYS A 95 -8.76 7.15 -19.38
C LYS A 95 -8.61 7.88 -18.04
N VAL A 96 -8.10 7.19 -17.03
CA VAL A 96 -7.75 7.82 -15.75
C VAL A 96 -6.73 8.93 -15.98
N LYS A 97 -6.91 10.07 -15.34
CA LYS A 97 -6.02 11.24 -15.50
C LYS A 97 -4.77 11.13 -14.66
N HIS A 98 -4.89 10.56 -13.45
CA HIS A 98 -3.78 10.47 -12.52
C HIS A 98 -3.86 9.22 -11.65
N LEU A 99 -2.76 8.47 -11.60
CA LEU A 99 -2.55 7.37 -10.66
C LEU A 99 -1.55 7.79 -9.59
N VAL A 100 -1.98 7.81 -8.34
CA VAL A 100 -1.11 7.92 -7.16
C VAL A 100 -0.96 6.52 -6.56
N TYR A 101 0.25 6.11 -6.21
CA TYR A 101 0.47 4.78 -5.66
C TYR A 101 1.54 4.75 -4.57
N ALA A 102 1.38 3.83 -3.62
CA ALA A 102 2.37 3.60 -2.59
C ALA A 102 3.57 2.84 -3.17
N SER A 103 4.73 3.49 -3.24
CA SER A 103 6.03 2.84 -3.25
C SER A 103 6.49 2.58 -1.81
N SER A 104 7.77 2.59 -1.52
CA SER A 104 8.32 2.36 -0.18
C SER A 104 9.74 2.91 -0.07
N SER A 105 10.12 3.42 1.08
CA SER A 105 11.53 3.71 1.39
C SER A 105 12.45 2.48 1.30
N SER A 106 11.89 1.27 1.35
CA SER A 106 12.65 0.03 1.14
C SER A 106 13.33 -0.06 -0.23
N VAL A 107 12.90 0.73 -1.23
CA VAL A 107 13.53 0.77 -2.55
C VAL A 107 14.95 1.36 -2.51
N TYR A 108 15.27 2.17 -1.51
CA TYR A 108 16.62 2.72 -1.33
C TYR A 108 17.67 1.64 -1.04
N GLY A 109 17.25 0.47 -0.54
CA GLY A 109 18.11 -0.71 -0.44
C GLY A 109 19.39 -0.48 0.35
N GLU A 110 20.53 -0.64 -0.30
CA GLU A 110 21.88 -0.52 0.28
C GLU A 110 22.45 0.91 0.30
N ASN A 111 21.66 1.93 -0.08
CA ASN A 111 22.13 3.31 -0.05
C ASN A 111 22.59 3.71 1.35
N LYS A 112 23.81 4.29 1.41
CA LYS A 112 24.44 4.76 2.66
C LYS A 112 24.35 6.27 2.84
N LYS A 113 24.02 7.00 1.78
CA LYS A 113 23.82 8.45 1.83
C LYS A 113 22.56 8.78 2.63
N VAL A 114 22.67 9.70 3.56
CA VAL A 114 21.55 10.27 4.31
C VAL A 114 21.68 11.81 4.30
N PRO A 115 20.56 12.55 4.16
CA PRO A 115 19.21 12.05 3.89
C PRO A 115 19.07 11.43 2.51
N PHE A 116 18.11 10.50 2.34
CA PHE A 116 17.76 9.97 1.03
C PHE A 116 17.10 11.04 0.16
N GLU A 117 17.39 11.00 -1.13
CA GLU A 117 16.80 11.88 -2.14
C GLU A 117 16.02 11.07 -3.18
N THR A 118 15.04 11.71 -3.82
CA THR A 118 14.24 11.04 -4.87
C THR A 118 15.06 10.69 -6.10
N THR A 119 16.21 11.36 -6.30
CA THR A 119 17.17 11.17 -7.39
C THR A 119 18.21 10.08 -7.10
N ASP A 120 18.26 9.55 -5.88
CA ASP A 120 19.20 8.48 -5.55
C ASP A 120 18.91 7.22 -6.35
N ASN A 121 19.98 6.52 -6.74
CA ASN A 121 19.85 5.21 -7.40
C ASN A 121 19.18 4.20 -6.46
N VAL A 122 18.19 3.50 -6.96
CA VAL A 122 17.39 2.50 -6.22
C VAL A 122 17.36 1.14 -6.93
N ASP A 123 18.43 0.78 -7.64
CA ASP A 123 18.50 -0.43 -8.45
C ASP A 123 19.02 -1.65 -7.65
N HIS A 124 19.32 -1.48 -6.36
CA HIS A 124 19.84 -2.53 -5.49
C HIS A 124 18.93 -2.79 -4.28
N PRO A 125 17.65 -3.22 -4.50
CA PRO A 125 16.75 -3.58 -3.43
C PRO A 125 17.26 -4.83 -2.69
N ILE A 126 17.17 -4.84 -1.35
CA ILE A 126 17.66 -5.94 -0.50
C ILE A 126 16.56 -6.89 -0.01
N SER A 127 15.36 -6.80 -0.57
CA SER A 127 14.27 -7.71 -0.28
C SER A 127 13.34 -7.85 -1.48
N LEU A 128 12.63 -8.99 -1.56
CA LEU A 128 11.64 -9.18 -2.62
C LEU A 128 10.52 -8.13 -2.54
N TYR A 129 10.09 -7.75 -1.33
CA TYR A 129 9.16 -6.65 -1.15
C TYR A 129 9.66 -5.35 -1.81
N ALA A 130 10.90 -4.95 -1.53
CA ALA A 130 11.51 -3.77 -2.13
C ALA A 130 11.60 -3.90 -3.66
N ALA A 131 11.99 -5.08 -4.17
CA ALA A 131 12.04 -5.35 -5.60
C ALA A 131 10.66 -5.20 -6.26
N THR A 132 9.58 -5.70 -5.64
CA THR A 132 8.22 -5.51 -6.17
C THR A 132 7.80 -4.03 -6.17
N LYS A 133 8.19 -3.26 -5.15
CA LYS A 133 7.88 -1.82 -5.10
C LYS A 133 8.68 -1.03 -6.14
N LYS A 134 9.96 -1.35 -6.35
CA LYS A 134 10.73 -0.77 -7.46
C LYS A 134 10.13 -1.14 -8.81
N SER A 135 9.69 -2.38 -8.99
CA SER A 135 8.98 -2.79 -10.21
C SER A 135 7.72 -1.96 -10.45
N ASN A 136 6.96 -1.62 -9.40
CA ASN A 136 5.80 -0.74 -9.53
C ASN A 136 6.21 0.65 -10.06
N GLU A 137 7.33 1.23 -9.61
CA GLU A 137 7.84 2.51 -10.11
C GLU A 137 8.16 2.43 -11.61
N LEU A 138 8.84 1.36 -12.03
CA LEU A 138 9.19 1.13 -13.45
C LEU A 138 7.95 0.90 -14.32
N MET A 139 7.00 0.08 -13.86
CA MET A 139 5.75 -0.18 -14.58
C MET A 139 4.92 1.10 -14.71
N ALA A 140 4.76 1.86 -13.63
CA ALA A 140 4.01 3.11 -13.64
C ALA A 140 4.63 4.16 -14.57
N HIS A 141 5.98 4.28 -14.56
CA HIS A 141 6.71 5.15 -15.48
C HIS A 141 6.44 4.76 -16.95
N THR A 142 6.58 3.46 -17.27
CA THR A 142 6.34 2.92 -18.61
C THR A 142 4.91 3.20 -19.08
N TYR A 143 3.91 2.96 -18.25
CA TYR A 143 2.52 3.21 -18.58
C TYR A 143 2.19 4.70 -18.75
N GLY A 144 2.75 5.55 -17.87
CA GLY A 144 2.63 7.01 -18.01
C GLY A 144 3.22 7.51 -19.33
N HIS A 145 4.39 6.97 -19.73
CA HIS A 145 5.04 7.32 -20.99
C HIS A 145 4.23 6.84 -22.21
N LEU A 146 3.80 5.59 -22.22
CA LEU A 146 3.11 4.99 -23.37
C LEU A 146 1.67 5.48 -23.55
N TYR A 147 0.96 5.74 -22.45
CA TYR A 147 -0.48 6.00 -22.48
C TYR A 147 -0.86 7.41 -22.00
N GLY A 148 0.09 8.22 -21.57
CA GLY A 148 -0.08 9.66 -21.35
C GLY A 148 -0.80 10.07 -20.08
N PHE A 149 -1.11 9.16 -19.12
CA PHE A 149 -1.66 9.55 -17.83
C PHE A 149 -0.57 9.82 -16.79
N LYS A 150 -0.85 10.72 -15.86
CA LYS A 150 0.11 11.08 -14.80
C LYS A 150 0.25 9.95 -13.79
N THR A 151 1.49 9.72 -13.31
CA THR A 151 1.76 8.78 -12.24
C THR A 151 2.58 9.44 -11.14
N THR A 152 2.24 9.18 -9.87
CA THR A 152 3.00 9.64 -8.70
C THR A 152 3.22 8.49 -7.75
N GLY A 153 4.47 8.06 -7.59
CA GLY A 153 4.87 7.05 -6.63
C GLY A 153 5.35 7.69 -5.32
N LEU A 154 4.81 7.27 -4.19
CA LEU A 154 5.13 7.80 -2.88
C LEU A 154 6.02 6.80 -2.13
N ARG A 155 7.28 7.15 -1.88
CA ARG A 155 8.24 6.32 -1.13
C ARG A 155 8.07 6.52 0.37
N PHE A 156 6.95 6.02 0.90
CA PHE A 156 6.67 6.13 2.33
C PHE A 156 7.75 5.52 3.21
N PHE A 157 8.14 6.26 4.23
CA PHE A 157 8.89 5.77 5.38
C PHE A 157 7.95 5.15 6.42
N THR A 158 8.25 5.26 7.71
CA THR A 158 7.39 4.69 8.74
C THR A 158 6.27 5.66 9.10
N VAL A 159 5.10 5.43 8.51
CA VAL A 159 3.90 6.20 8.84
C VAL A 159 3.29 5.67 10.14
N TYR A 160 2.93 6.58 11.05
CA TYR A 160 2.29 6.26 12.33
C TYR A 160 1.08 7.15 12.58
N GLY A 161 0.21 6.74 13.49
CA GLY A 161 -0.98 7.48 13.87
C GLY A 161 -2.15 6.57 14.25
N PRO A 162 -3.34 7.15 14.52
CA PRO A 162 -4.54 6.38 14.84
C PRO A 162 -4.83 5.31 13.78
N TRP A 163 -5.33 4.15 14.23
CA TRP A 163 -5.61 3.02 13.35
C TRP A 163 -4.37 2.44 12.63
N GLY A 164 -3.16 2.75 13.08
CA GLY A 164 -1.91 2.24 12.54
C GLY A 164 -1.82 0.71 12.54
N ARG A 165 -0.79 0.18 11.88
CA ARG A 165 -0.56 -1.27 11.78
C ARG A 165 -0.03 -1.82 13.12
N PRO A 166 -0.61 -2.92 13.64
CA PRO A 166 -0.21 -3.48 14.93
C PRO A 166 1.13 -4.26 14.89
N ASP A 167 1.68 -4.51 13.71
CA ASP A 167 2.97 -5.19 13.51
C ASP A 167 4.17 -4.23 13.44
N MET A 168 3.95 -2.93 13.61
CA MET A 168 5.00 -1.92 13.59
C MET A 168 5.62 -1.73 14.98
N ALA A 169 6.90 -1.37 15.02
CA ALA A 169 7.66 -1.26 16.26
C ALA A 169 7.02 -0.33 17.29
N TYR A 170 6.53 0.83 16.88
CA TYR A 170 5.87 1.79 17.77
C TYR A 170 4.64 1.17 18.47
N TYR A 171 3.83 0.39 17.75
CA TYR A 171 2.66 -0.28 18.32
C TYR A 171 3.10 -1.39 19.29
N LEU A 172 3.97 -2.28 18.82
CA LEU A 172 4.47 -3.42 19.62
C LEU A 172 5.16 -2.96 20.90
N PHE A 173 5.94 -1.89 20.85
CA PHE A 173 6.63 -1.36 22.03
C PHE A 173 5.65 -0.70 22.98
N THR A 174 4.71 0.11 22.49
CA THR A 174 3.68 0.72 23.32
C THR A 174 2.83 -0.34 24.03
N GLU A 175 2.39 -1.36 23.29
CA GLU A 175 1.59 -2.45 23.84
C GLU A 175 2.39 -3.23 24.92
N ALA A 176 3.64 -3.60 24.64
CA ALA A 176 4.47 -4.32 25.58
C ALA A 176 4.73 -3.50 26.85
N ILE A 177 5.14 -2.24 26.72
CA ILE A 177 5.40 -1.35 27.86
C ILE A 177 4.13 -1.14 28.70
N SER A 178 2.97 -0.92 28.06
CA SER A 178 1.69 -0.72 28.76
C SER A 178 1.21 -1.96 29.53
N ASN A 179 1.74 -3.13 29.19
CA ASN A 179 1.42 -4.41 29.85
C ASN A 179 2.59 -4.96 30.70
N ASP A 180 3.58 -4.13 31.01
CA ASP A 180 4.80 -4.52 31.76
C ASP A 180 5.52 -5.74 31.14
N GLN A 181 5.48 -5.85 29.82
CA GLN A 181 6.13 -6.93 29.06
C GLN A 181 7.45 -6.45 28.46
N PRO A 182 8.47 -7.32 28.34
CA PRO A 182 9.73 -6.96 27.72
C PRO A 182 9.57 -6.69 26.23
N ILE A 183 10.24 -5.65 25.73
CA ILE A 183 10.34 -5.36 24.30
C ILE A 183 11.48 -6.16 23.66
N LYS A 184 11.30 -6.56 22.39
CA LYS A 184 12.36 -7.19 21.60
C LYS A 184 13.18 -6.13 20.90
N VAL A 185 14.41 -5.95 21.36
CA VAL A 185 15.38 -5.03 20.75
C VAL A 185 16.21 -5.79 19.71
N PHE A 186 16.20 -5.33 18.47
CA PHE A 186 17.02 -5.87 17.38
C PHE A 186 18.28 -5.03 17.17
N ASN A 187 19.34 -5.65 16.65
CA ASN A 187 20.63 -4.99 16.35
C ASN A 187 21.17 -4.16 17.54
N ASN A 188 21.01 -4.66 18.77
CA ASN A 188 21.43 -3.98 20.01
C ASN A 188 20.90 -2.54 20.15
N GLY A 189 19.76 -2.23 19.55
CA GLY A 189 19.15 -0.90 19.53
C GLY A 189 19.78 0.08 18.53
N GLN A 190 20.80 -0.31 17.78
CA GLN A 190 21.46 0.53 16.78
C GLN A 190 20.65 0.55 15.48
N MET A 191 19.47 1.16 15.55
CA MET A 191 18.55 1.30 14.43
C MET A 191 17.93 2.69 14.44
N GLU A 192 18.03 3.37 13.33
CA GLU A 192 17.38 4.65 13.10
C GLU A 192 16.22 4.47 12.11
N ARG A 193 15.15 5.24 12.30
CA ARG A 193 13.98 5.27 11.41
C ARG A 193 13.44 6.68 11.35
N ASP A 194 12.99 7.04 10.17
CA ASP A 194 12.22 8.24 9.97
C ASP A 194 10.73 7.92 10.16
N PHE A 195 10.03 8.78 10.91
CA PHE A 195 8.62 8.61 11.25
C PHE A 195 7.83 9.80 10.71
N THR A 196 6.75 9.50 9.99
CA THR A 196 5.83 10.51 9.45
C THR A 196 4.45 10.33 10.08
N TYR A 197 3.90 11.39 10.67
CA TYR A 197 2.55 11.32 11.20
C TYR A 197 1.51 11.28 10.07
N ILE A 198 0.42 10.54 10.29
CA ILE A 198 -0.56 10.26 9.22
C ILE A 198 -1.19 11.52 8.64
N ASP A 199 -1.38 12.58 9.42
CA ASP A 199 -1.99 13.82 8.95
C ASP A 199 -1.03 14.66 8.08
N ASP A 200 0.27 14.30 8.03
CA ASP A 200 1.26 14.94 7.15
C ASP A 200 1.32 14.28 5.76
N ILE A 201 0.50 13.25 5.52
CA ILE A 201 0.39 12.51 4.26
C ILE A 201 -0.92 12.80 3.55
#